data_388338c742116cca877d9acbab4a0307
#
_entry.id   388338c742116cca877d9acbab4a0307
#
_cell.length_a   1.000
_cell.length_b   1.000
_cell.length_c   1.000
_cell.angle_alpha   90.00
_cell.angle_beta   90.00
_cell.angle_gamma   90.00
#
_symmetry.space_group_name_H-M   'P 1'
#
loop_
_entity.id
_entity.type
_entity.pdbx_description
1 polymer ?
#
loop_
_entity_poly.entity_id
_entity_poly.type
_entity_poly.pdbx_seq_one_letter_code
_entity_poly.pdbx_strand_id
1 'polypeptide(L)'
;MKSGRYIGVMSGTSLDGVDVVLAAIDDRMGAQQASLSWPIPVSLKEAILAICQGQQLTLSQLGQLDSRLGKLFADAVLALLKQENLRPQDIVAIGCHGQTVWHEPGGDAPHTLQIGDNNQIVARTGITVVGDFRRRDMALGGQGAPLVPAFHQALLAHPVERRMVLNIGGIANLSLLFPGLPVRGYDTGPGNMLMDAWIWRQKGQPYDKDARWASTGSVIRPLLQQMLSDPWFARPAPKSTGREYFNYGWLERQLAHFPGLSGSDVQATLAELTAVSIAEQVLLSGGCERLLVCGGGGRNPLVMARLASLLPGIEVGTTDEAGISGDDMEALAFAWLAWRTVAGLPGNLPSVTGASQPSVLGAIFPANPRHNQT
;
A
#
# COMPACT_ATOMS: atom_id res chain seq x y z
N MET A 1 20.87 19.43 -1.60
CA MET A 1 19.47 18.95 -1.66
C MET A 1 18.71 19.50 -0.45
N LYS A 2 17.40 19.70 -0.51
CA LYS A 2 16.64 20.23 0.65
C LYS A 2 16.39 19.11 1.65
N SER A 3 17.35 18.87 2.53
CA SER A 3 17.14 18.05 3.72
C SER A 3 16.15 18.73 4.66
N GLY A 4 15.32 17.97 5.33
CA GLY A 4 14.34 18.52 6.27
C GLY A 4 13.24 17.55 6.61
N ARG A 5 12.18 18.09 7.27
CA ARG A 5 11.02 17.29 7.62
C ARG A 5 10.00 17.29 6.48
N TYR A 6 9.53 16.11 6.16
CA TYR A 6 8.47 15.87 5.19
C TYR A 6 7.33 15.09 5.86
N ILE A 7 6.12 15.32 5.37
CA ILE A 7 4.97 14.56 5.82
C ILE A 7 4.46 13.73 4.63
N GLY A 8 4.19 12.45 4.84
CA GLY A 8 3.48 11.61 3.89
C GLY A 8 2.05 11.39 4.34
N VAL A 9 1.12 11.44 3.38
CA VAL A 9 -0.31 11.19 3.60
C VAL A 9 -0.77 10.09 2.66
N MET A 10 -1.29 9.01 3.23
CA MET A 10 -1.80 7.87 2.50
C MET A 10 -3.22 7.51 2.94
N SER A 11 -4.09 7.26 1.98
CA SER A 11 -5.38 6.62 2.19
C SER A 11 -5.47 5.43 1.26
N GLY A 12 -5.42 4.23 1.85
CA GLY A 12 -5.43 2.96 1.12
C GLY A 12 -6.83 2.59 0.62
N THR A 13 -6.89 1.55 -0.21
CA THR A 13 -8.16 1.02 -0.74
C THR A 13 -9.03 0.33 0.31
N SER A 14 -8.48 -0.03 1.46
CA SER A 14 -9.21 -0.55 2.62
C SER A 14 -10.11 0.49 3.28
N LEU A 15 -9.75 1.79 3.17
CA LEU A 15 -10.46 2.91 3.78
C LEU A 15 -10.57 2.79 5.31
N ASP A 16 -9.56 2.21 5.96
CA ASP A 16 -9.56 2.04 7.42
C ASP A 16 -9.20 3.34 8.13
N GLY A 17 -8.40 4.18 7.49
CA GLY A 17 -7.99 5.48 7.98
C GLY A 17 -7.17 6.26 6.94
N VAL A 18 -6.74 7.44 7.35
CA VAL A 18 -5.72 8.24 6.67
C VAL A 18 -4.46 8.14 7.49
N ASP A 19 -3.42 7.53 6.94
CA ASP A 19 -2.13 7.41 7.61
C ASP A 19 -1.26 8.61 7.27
N VAL A 20 -0.75 9.25 8.30
CA VAL A 20 0.10 10.44 8.20
C VAL A 20 1.40 10.17 8.92
N VAL A 21 2.52 10.32 8.21
CA VAL A 21 3.86 10.06 8.74
C VAL A 21 4.71 11.31 8.65
N LEU A 22 5.39 11.64 9.73
CA LEU A 22 6.45 12.65 9.77
C LEU A 22 7.80 11.95 9.64
N ALA A 23 8.62 12.40 8.70
CA ALA A 23 9.97 11.89 8.50
C ALA A 23 11.00 13.01 8.31
N ALA A 24 12.17 12.85 8.91
CA ALA A 24 13.34 13.63 8.55
C ALA A 24 14.04 12.95 7.38
N ILE A 25 14.14 13.62 6.24
CA ILE A 25 14.71 13.04 5.01
C ILE A 25 15.90 13.89 4.56
N ASP A 26 17.00 13.20 4.26
CA ASP A 26 18.21 13.77 3.67
C ASP A 26 18.75 12.87 2.55
N ASP A 27 19.94 13.14 2.08
CA ASP A 27 20.61 12.40 1.00
C ASP A 27 20.97 10.95 1.39
N ARG A 28 20.98 10.64 2.68
CA ARG A 28 21.39 9.33 3.21
C ARG A 28 20.23 8.45 3.61
N MET A 29 19.02 8.97 3.57
CA MET A 29 17.75 8.33 3.94
C MET A 29 17.05 9.00 5.14
N GLY A 30 15.72 8.86 5.15
CA GLY A 30 14.88 9.45 6.17
C GLY A 30 14.69 8.55 7.39
N ALA A 31 14.63 9.18 8.56
CA ALA A 31 14.15 8.52 9.77
C ALA A 31 12.70 8.95 10.02
N GLN A 32 11.82 7.97 10.20
CA GLN A 32 10.47 8.23 10.70
C GLN A 32 10.57 8.85 12.09
N GLN A 33 9.84 9.92 12.33
CA GLN A 33 9.83 10.63 13.61
C GLN A 33 8.51 10.41 14.37
N ALA A 34 7.39 10.43 13.65
CA ALA A 34 6.06 10.21 14.22
C ALA A 34 5.08 9.69 13.16
N SER A 35 3.97 9.14 13.62
CA SER A 35 2.84 8.77 12.78
C SER A 35 1.52 8.98 13.50
N LEU A 36 0.46 9.07 12.71
CA LEU A 36 -0.92 9.20 13.16
C LEU A 36 -1.84 8.54 12.13
N SER A 37 -2.74 7.66 12.58
CA SER A 37 -3.86 7.21 11.76
C SER A 37 -5.11 8.01 12.13
N TRP A 38 -5.70 8.65 11.12
CA TRP A 38 -6.85 9.55 11.28
C TRP A 38 -8.12 8.90 10.72
N PRO A 39 -9.23 8.86 11.48
CA PRO A 39 -10.42 8.14 11.04
C PRO A 39 -11.10 8.80 9.85
N ILE A 40 -11.58 7.99 8.91
CA ILE A 40 -12.44 8.43 7.81
C ILE A 40 -13.89 8.37 8.28
N PRO A 41 -14.66 9.49 8.20
CA PRO A 41 -16.09 9.48 8.53
C PRO A 41 -16.86 8.45 7.71
N VAL A 42 -17.80 7.72 8.33
CA VAL A 42 -18.55 6.63 7.70
C VAL A 42 -19.21 7.08 6.39
N SER A 43 -19.86 8.25 6.37
CA SER A 43 -20.52 8.77 5.16
C SER A 43 -19.53 9.05 4.02
N LEU A 44 -18.27 9.36 4.33
CA LEU A 44 -17.23 9.59 3.34
C LEU A 44 -16.70 8.26 2.80
N LYS A 45 -16.50 7.29 3.70
CA LYS A 45 -16.11 5.91 3.34
C LYS A 45 -17.14 5.26 2.42
N GLU A 46 -18.42 5.35 2.75
CA GLU A 46 -19.51 4.81 1.93
C GLU A 46 -19.55 5.45 0.53
N ALA A 47 -19.38 6.78 0.45
CA ALA A 47 -19.36 7.49 -0.83
C ALA A 47 -18.16 7.07 -1.71
N ILE A 48 -16.97 6.86 -1.13
CA ILE A 48 -15.79 6.39 -1.86
C ILE A 48 -16.01 4.95 -2.34
N LEU A 49 -16.51 4.06 -1.48
CA LEU A 49 -16.77 2.67 -1.84
C LEU A 49 -17.79 2.56 -2.98
N ALA A 50 -18.83 3.38 -2.95
CA ALA A 50 -19.84 3.39 -4.00
C ALA A 50 -19.24 3.72 -5.38
N ILE A 51 -18.32 4.69 -5.45
CA ILE A 51 -17.59 5.03 -6.69
C ILE A 51 -16.71 3.87 -7.14
N CYS A 52 -15.92 3.31 -6.24
CA CYS A 52 -15.02 2.19 -6.54
C CYS A 52 -15.80 0.95 -7.04
N GLN A 53 -17.08 0.84 -6.70
CA GLN A 53 -18.00 -0.21 -7.16
C GLN A 53 -18.73 0.14 -8.46
N GLY A 54 -18.41 1.27 -9.10
CA GLY A 54 -18.98 1.68 -10.36
C GLY A 54 -20.30 2.45 -10.26
N GLN A 55 -20.68 2.96 -9.08
CA GLN A 55 -21.84 3.83 -8.96
C GLN A 55 -21.63 5.12 -9.77
N GLN A 56 -22.63 5.48 -10.56
CA GLN A 56 -22.59 6.73 -11.34
C GLN A 56 -22.70 7.94 -10.42
N LEU A 57 -21.83 8.91 -10.64
CA LEU A 57 -21.85 10.21 -9.97
C LEU A 57 -21.98 11.35 -10.97
N THR A 58 -22.59 12.45 -10.51
CA THR A 58 -22.46 13.72 -11.20
C THR A 58 -21.09 14.35 -10.96
N LEU A 59 -20.65 15.22 -11.86
CA LEU A 59 -19.40 15.98 -11.67
C LEU A 59 -19.42 16.81 -10.38
N SER A 60 -20.60 17.33 -9.98
CA SER A 60 -20.75 18.06 -8.72
C SER A 60 -20.48 17.16 -7.50
N GLN A 61 -21.01 15.95 -7.50
CA GLN A 61 -20.78 15.00 -6.41
C GLN A 61 -19.30 14.59 -6.31
N LEU A 62 -18.64 14.34 -7.44
CA LEU A 62 -17.22 14.05 -7.47
C LEU A 62 -16.38 15.22 -6.92
N GLY A 63 -16.65 16.45 -7.37
CA GLY A 63 -15.94 17.64 -6.88
C GLY A 63 -16.16 17.91 -5.39
N GLN A 64 -17.39 17.67 -4.88
CA GLN A 64 -17.66 17.76 -3.44
C GLN A 64 -16.87 16.73 -2.64
N LEU A 65 -16.78 15.49 -3.14
CA LEU A 65 -16.04 14.42 -2.49
C LEU A 65 -14.55 14.71 -2.47
N ASP A 66 -13.99 15.16 -3.59
CA ASP A 66 -12.60 15.60 -3.74
C ASP A 66 -12.24 16.69 -2.72
N SER A 67 -13.07 17.75 -2.62
CA SER A 67 -12.88 18.83 -1.66
C SER A 67 -12.99 18.36 -0.19
N ARG A 68 -13.96 17.48 0.12
CA ARG A 68 -14.13 16.92 1.48
C ARG A 68 -12.95 16.08 1.90
N LEU A 69 -12.39 15.26 0.99
CA LEU A 69 -11.20 14.47 1.24
C LEU A 69 -9.96 15.34 1.45
N GLY A 70 -9.76 16.37 0.63
CA GLY A 70 -8.67 17.33 0.82
C GLY A 70 -8.71 17.98 2.20
N LYS A 71 -9.90 18.36 2.69
CA LYS A 71 -10.07 18.87 4.05
C LYS A 71 -9.74 17.85 5.12
N LEU A 72 -10.19 16.59 4.96
CA LEU A 72 -9.87 15.50 5.89
C LEU A 72 -8.36 15.26 5.98
N PHE A 73 -7.66 15.25 4.86
CA PHE A 73 -6.21 15.09 4.81
C PHE A 73 -5.49 16.26 5.50
N ALA A 74 -5.97 17.49 5.29
CA ALA A 74 -5.45 18.65 6.00
C ALA A 74 -5.66 18.55 7.52
N ASP A 75 -6.82 18.10 7.96
CA ASP A 75 -7.13 17.93 9.38
C ASP A 75 -6.22 16.87 10.02
N ALA A 76 -5.96 15.77 9.32
CA ALA A 76 -5.03 14.73 9.77
C ALA A 76 -3.58 15.26 9.91
N VAL A 77 -3.10 16.04 8.94
CA VAL A 77 -1.78 16.68 9.00
C VAL A 77 -1.70 17.67 10.17
N LEU A 78 -2.71 18.52 10.35
CA LEU A 78 -2.75 19.49 11.46
C LEU A 78 -2.78 18.79 12.83
N ALA A 79 -3.47 17.66 12.93
CA ALA A 79 -3.49 16.84 14.15
C ALA A 79 -2.10 16.29 14.48
N LEU A 80 -1.36 15.76 13.47
CA LEU A 80 0.01 15.29 13.66
C LEU A 80 0.94 16.44 14.07
N LEU A 81 0.86 17.59 13.42
CA LEU A 81 1.66 18.76 13.79
C LEU A 81 1.40 19.20 15.24
N LYS A 82 0.14 19.19 15.66
CA LYS A 82 -0.24 19.49 17.03
C LYS A 82 0.31 18.47 18.03
N GLN A 83 0.22 17.19 17.71
CA GLN A 83 0.76 16.10 18.55
C GLN A 83 2.26 16.27 18.78
N GLU A 84 3.00 16.65 17.73
CA GLU A 84 4.46 16.78 17.76
C GLU A 84 4.96 18.19 18.14
N ASN A 85 4.05 19.10 18.49
CA ASN A 85 4.36 20.52 18.78
C ASN A 85 5.15 21.20 17.65
N LEU A 86 4.83 20.90 16.40
CA LEU A 86 5.46 21.45 15.21
C LEU A 86 4.58 22.54 14.57
N ARG A 87 5.26 23.48 13.93
CA ARG A 87 4.61 24.53 13.15
C ARG A 87 4.69 24.18 11.65
N PRO A 88 3.80 24.70 10.82
CA PRO A 88 3.85 24.49 9.38
C PRO A 88 5.20 24.80 8.73
N GLN A 89 5.92 25.81 9.25
CA GLN A 89 7.23 26.22 8.73
C GLN A 89 8.36 25.21 9.04
N ASP A 90 8.14 24.28 9.93
CA ASP A 90 9.12 23.25 10.28
C ASP A 90 9.08 22.08 9.27
N ILE A 91 8.11 22.12 8.33
CA ILE A 91 7.89 21.11 7.28
C ILE A 91 8.23 21.68 5.90
N VAL A 92 9.03 20.94 5.14
CA VAL A 92 9.44 21.32 3.78
C VAL A 92 8.29 21.12 2.78
N ALA A 93 7.67 19.94 2.81
CA ALA A 93 6.51 19.61 1.97
C ALA A 93 5.72 18.42 2.52
N ILE A 94 4.46 18.33 2.10
CA ILE A 94 3.58 17.17 2.29
C ILE A 94 3.54 16.39 0.98
N GLY A 95 3.77 15.07 1.02
CA GLY A 95 3.50 14.16 -0.07
C GLY A 95 2.13 13.52 0.11
N CYS A 96 1.15 13.90 -0.69
CA CYS A 96 -0.22 13.38 -0.59
C CYS A 96 -0.52 12.44 -1.75
N HIS A 97 -0.73 11.16 -1.45
CA HIS A 97 -1.17 10.18 -2.44
C HIS A 97 -2.57 10.51 -2.99
N GLY A 98 -3.44 11.04 -2.14
CA GLY A 98 -4.86 11.09 -2.39
C GLY A 98 -5.55 9.74 -2.16
N GLN A 99 -6.81 9.62 -2.55
CA GLN A 99 -7.59 8.39 -2.54
C GLN A 99 -7.83 7.91 -3.97
N THR A 100 -7.29 6.75 -4.32
CA THR A 100 -7.56 6.13 -5.62
C THR A 100 -9.03 5.70 -5.68
N VAL A 101 -9.74 6.22 -6.66
CA VAL A 101 -11.12 5.85 -6.97
C VAL A 101 -11.24 5.14 -8.31
N TRP A 102 -10.25 5.29 -9.19
CA TRP A 102 -10.19 4.59 -10.46
C TRP A 102 -8.73 4.36 -10.88
N HIS A 103 -8.45 3.20 -11.47
CA HIS A 103 -7.14 2.90 -12.02
C HIS A 103 -7.26 1.93 -13.18
N GLU A 104 -6.99 2.41 -14.38
CA GLU A 104 -7.10 1.68 -15.64
C GLU A 104 -5.85 1.92 -16.48
N PRO A 105 -4.77 1.14 -16.22
CA PRO A 105 -3.48 1.33 -16.88
C PRO A 105 -3.42 0.75 -18.29
N GLY A 106 -4.45 0.02 -18.74
CA GLY A 106 -4.55 -0.57 -20.08
C GLY A 106 -5.54 0.16 -20.99
N GLY A 107 -5.74 -0.39 -22.22
CA GLY A 107 -6.67 0.15 -23.20
C GLY A 107 -6.11 1.32 -24.02
N ASP A 108 -6.98 1.96 -24.80
CA ASP A 108 -6.61 3.04 -25.73
C ASP A 108 -6.33 4.39 -25.04
N ALA A 109 -6.83 4.57 -23.82
CA ALA A 109 -6.66 5.78 -23.03
C ALA A 109 -6.35 5.44 -21.56
N PRO A 110 -5.12 4.95 -21.26
CA PRO A 110 -4.74 4.61 -19.90
C PRO A 110 -4.86 5.79 -18.95
N HIS A 111 -5.51 5.60 -17.81
CA HIS A 111 -5.72 6.67 -16.85
C HIS A 111 -5.84 6.19 -15.41
N THR A 112 -5.67 7.11 -14.49
CA THR A 112 -5.85 6.89 -13.06
C THR A 112 -6.43 8.14 -12.42
N LEU A 113 -7.26 7.97 -11.40
CA LEU A 113 -7.88 9.07 -10.67
C LEU A 113 -7.68 8.87 -9.17
N GLN A 114 -6.90 9.77 -8.58
CA GLN A 114 -6.80 9.96 -7.14
C GLN A 114 -7.49 11.28 -6.80
N ILE A 115 -8.40 11.25 -5.83
CA ILE A 115 -9.11 12.41 -5.32
C ILE A 115 -8.61 12.80 -3.93
N GLY A 116 -8.88 14.05 -3.54
CA GLY A 116 -8.38 14.69 -2.33
C GLY A 116 -7.64 15.96 -2.70
N ASP A 117 -8.40 17.06 -2.90
CA ASP A 117 -7.91 18.34 -3.44
C ASP A 117 -6.69 18.87 -2.66
N ASN A 118 -5.54 18.84 -3.30
CA ASN A 118 -4.28 19.30 -2.74
C ASN A 118 -4.29 20.80 -2.41
N ASN A 119 -5.10 21.61 -3.09
CA ASN A 119 -5.23 23.04 -2.77
C ASN A 119 -5.95 23.25 -1.43
N GLN A 120 -6.90 22.38 -1.05
CA GLN A 120 -7.50 22.39 0.28
C GLN A 120 -6.45 22.13 1.36
N ILE A 121 -5.53 21.19 1.10
CA ILE A 121 -4.44 20.89 2.04
C ILE A 121 -3.51 22.10 2.18
N VAL A 122 -3.07 22.68 1.07
CA VAL A 122 -2.21 23.90 1.08
C VAL A 122 -2.90 25.04 1.81
N ALA A 123 -4.15 25.34 1.45
CA ALA A 123 -4.89 26.49 2.02
C ALA A 123 -5.08 26.37 3.55
N ARG A 124 -5.29 25.16 4.06
CA ARG A 124 -5.53 24.92 5.48
C ARG A 124 -4.26 24.77 6.32
N THR A 125 -3.22 24.16 5.74
CA THR A 125 -1.96 23.88 6.45
C THR A 125 -0.92 24.96 6.27
N GLY A 126 -0.95 25.72 5.17
CA GLY A 126 0.11 26.65 4.78
C GLY A 126 1.42 25.96 4.40
N ILE A 127 1.38 24.67 4.07
CA ILE A 127 2.55 23.86 3.67
C ILE A 127 2.44 23.52 2.18
N THR A 128 3.57 23.55 1.48
CA THR A 128 3.65 23.06 0.09
C THR A 128 3.23 21.59 0.05
N VAL A 129 2.40 21.23 -0.93
CA VAL A 129 1.96 19.86 -1.17
C VAL A 129 2.52 19.35 -2.48
N VAL A 130 2.95 18.10 -2.50
CA VAL A 130 3.25 17.33 -3.71
C VAL A 130 2.19 16.24 -3.82
N GLY A 131 1.49 16.21 -4.94
CA GLY A 131 0.43 15.23 -5.21
C GLY A 131 0.53 14.72 -6.64
N ASP A 132 -0.44 13.92 -7.09
CA ASP A 132 -0.49 13.41 -8.46
C ASP A 132 0.76 12.62 -8.88
N PHE A 133 1.17 11.66 -8.09
CA PHE A 133 2.42 10.92 -8.32
C PHE A 133 2.33 9.89 -9.47
N ARG A 134 1.14 9.47 -9.90
CA ARG A 134 0.97 8.32 -10.81
C ARG A 134 0.89 8.72 -12.28
N ARG A 135 0.25 9.85 -12.59
CA ARG A 135 -0.07 10.21 -13.99
C ARG A 135 1.16 10.49 -14.85
N ARG A 136 2.27 10.99 -14.27
CA ARG A 136 3.52 11.20 -15.02
C ARG A 136 4.13 9.89 -15.48
N ASP A 137 4.13 8.87 -14.66
CA ASP A 137 4.62 7.52 -14.99
C ASP A 137 3.76 6.92 -16.12
N MET A 138 2.42 7.04 -16.02
CA MET A 138 1.49 6.57 -17.06
C MET A 138 1.68 7.33 -18.39
N ALA A 139 1.91 8.63 -18.36
CA ALA A 139 2.19 9.44 -19.55
C ALA A 139 3.50 9.02 -20.26
N LEU A 140 4.39 8.33 -19.55
CA LEU A 140 5.61 7.73 -20.09
C LEU A 140 5.42 6.25 -20.49
N GLY A 141 4.18 5.78 -20.60
CA GLY A 141 3.84 4.41 -20.97
C GLY A 141 3.88 3.42 -19.83
N GLY A 142 4.12 3.86 -18.58
CA GLY A 142 4.09 3.03 -17.40
C GLY A 142 2.67 2.79 -16.89
N GLN A 143 2.55 1.89 -15.92
CA GLN A 143 1.28 1.57 -15.30
C GLN A 143 0.90 2.50 -14.13
N GLY A 144 1.78 3.43 -13.71
CA GLY A 144 1.54 4.31 -12.57
C GLY A 144 1.52 3.61 -11.20
N ALA A 145 1.78 2.30 -11.18
CA ALA A 145 1.83 1.45 -10.00
C ALA A 145 2.67 0.18 -10.28
N PRO A 146 3.27 -0.45 -9.25
CA PRO A 146 3.45 0.08 -7.90
C PRO A 146 4.59 1.13 -7.84
N LEU A 147 4.46 2.16 -6.99
CA LEU A 147 5.49 3.20 -6.80
C LEU A 147 6.40 2.91 -5.58
N VAL A 148 5.88 2.16 -4.61
CA VAL A 148 6.60 1.85 -3.35
C VAL A 148 7.90 1.06 -3.56
N PRO A 149 8.08 0.19 -4.58
CA PRO A 149 9.34 -0.51 -4.80
C PRO A 149 10.56 0.41 -5.01
N ALA A 150 10.37 1.63 -5.54
CA ALA A 150 11.44 2.62 -5.62
C ALA A 150 11.91 3.08 -4.24
N PHE A 151 10.98 3.25 -3.31
CA PHE A 151 11.26 3.55 -1.92
C PHE A 151 11.88 2.35 -1.20
N HIS A 152 11.36 1.14 -1.41
CA HIS A 152 11.95 -0.08 -0.86
C HIS A 152 13.41 -0.23 -1.29
N GLN A 153 13.72 0.03 -2.57
CA GLN A 153 15.09 0.01 -3.06
C GLN A 153 15.97 1.00 -2.32
N ALA A 154 15.50 2.24 -2.20
CA ALA A 154 16.26 3.30 -1.56
C ALA A 154 16.53 3.01 -0.07
N LEU A 155 15.59 2.35 0.62
CA LEU A 155 15.63 2.18 2.07
C LEU A 155 16.19 0.82 2.50
N LEU A 156 15.85 -0.24 1.79
CA LEU A 156 16.04 -1.62 2.24
C LEU A 156 16.99 -2.44 1.36
N ALA A 157 17.42 -1.91 0.20
CA ALA A 157 18.41 -2.61 -0.61
C ALA A 157 19.74 -2.74 0.14
N HIS A 158 20.42 -3.85 -0.09
CA HIS A 158 21.72 -4.13 0.51
C HIS A 158 22.76 -4.43 -0.58
N PRO A 159 24.03 -4.02 -0.45
CA PRO A 159 25.01 -4.16 -1.51
C PRO A 159 25.40 -5.62 -1.81
N VAL A 160 25.17 -6.53 -0.87
CA VAL A 160 25.60 -7.94 -0.99
C VAL A 160 24.42 -8.91 -0.76
N GLU A 161 23.54 -8.62 0.20
CA GLU A 161 22.44 -9.48 0.63
C GLU A 161 21.26 -9.34 -0.33
N ARG A 162 20.73 -10.47 -0.81
CA ARG A 162 19.49 -10.50 -1.59
C ARG A 162 18.31 -10.35 -0.62
N ARG A 163 17.61 -9.26 -0.73
CA ARG A 163 16.42 -8.95 0.07
C ARG A 163 15.17 -8.99 -0.76
N MET A 164 14.09 -9.39 -0.15
CA MET A 164 12.74 -9.17 -0.67
C MET A 164 11.94 -8.41 0.37
N VAL A 165 11.10 -7.49 -0.08
CA VAL A 165 10.10 -6.83 0.77
C VAL A 165 8.74 -7.35 0.36
N LEU A 166 8.01 -7.88 1.34
CA LEU A 166 6.67 -8.42 1.19
C LEU A 166 5.69 -7.48 1.89
N ASN A 167 4.82 -6.85 1.13
CA ASN A 167 3.68 -6.14 1.70
C ASN A 167 2.45 -7.06 1.74
N ILE A 168 1.91 -7.34 2.91
CA ILE A 168 0.67 -8.11 3.10
C ILE A 168 -0.44 -7.13 3.48
N GLY A 169 -1.04 -6.51 2.48
CA GLY A 169 -2.28 -5.76 2.57
C GLY A 169 -3.50 -6.62 2.24
N GLY A 170 -4.53 -6.04 1.64
CA GLY A 170 -5.65 -6.83 1.07
C GLY A 170 -5.16 -7.81 0.02
N ILE A 171 -4.29 -7.36 -0.89
CA ILE A 171 -3.45 -8.16 -1.79
C ILE A 171 -2.04 -8.18 -1.23
N ALA A 172 -1.33 -9.28 -1.41
CA ALA A 172 0.08 -9.41 -1.08
C ALA A 172 0.95 -9.17 -2.31
N ASN A 173 2.05 -8.42 -2.15
CA ASN A 173 2.99 -8.12 -3.22
C ASN A 173 4.45 -8.19 -2.75
N LEU A 174 5.33 -8.52 -3.68
CA LEU A 174 6.77 -8.62 -3.47
C LEU A 174 7.51 -7.49 -4.20
N SER A 175 8.56 -6.97 -3.56
CA SER A 175 9.63 -6.18 -4.18
C SER A 175 10.94 -6.95 -4.06
N LEU A 176 11.59 -7.25 -5.18
CA LEU A 176 12.84 -7.99 -5.26
C LEU A 176 14.01 -7.00 -5.33
N LEU A 177 14.80 -6.94 -4.26
CA LEU A 177 15.92 -6.02 -4.08
C LEU A 177 17.24 -6.80 -4.15
N PHE A 178 17.57 -7.30 -5.34
CA PHE A 178 18.78 -8.12 -5.53
C PHE A 178 19.97 -7.26 -5.94
N PRO A 179 21.15 -7.43 -5.32
CA PRO A 179 22.34 -6.67 -5.64
C PRO A 179 22.69 -6.75 -7.13
N GLY A 180 22.94 -5.59 -7.74
CA GLY A 180 23.35 -5.50 -9.15
C GLY A 180 22.25 -5.82 -10.18
N LEU A 181 21.04 -6.14 -9.75
CA LEU A 181 19.91 -6.40 -10.64
C LEU A 181 18.85 -5.30 -10.58
N PRO A 182 18.11 -5.06 -11.66
CA PRO A 182 16.95 -4.18 -11.63
C PRO A 182 15.92 -4.67 -10.61
N VAL A 183 15.33 -3.74 -9.87
CA VAL A 183 14.21 -4.07 -8.97
C VAL A 183 13.04 -4.58 -9.79
N ARG A 184 12.39 -5.61 -9.29
CA ARG A 184 11.13 -6.14 -9.80
C ARG A 184 10.09 -6.09 -8.70
N GLY A 185 8.82 -5.94 -9.07
CA GLY A 185 7.71 -5.96 -8.13
C GLY A 185 6.46 -6.53 -8.79
N TYR A 186 5.68 -7.34 -8.07
CA TYR A 186 4.44 -7.93 -8.55
C TYR A 186 3.61 -8.54 -7.41
N ASP A 187 2.33 -8.78 -7.67
CA ASP A 187 1.41 -9.37 -6.71
C ASP A 187 1.56 -10.90 -6.63
N THR A 188 1.49 -11.42 -5.42
CA THR A 188 1.59 -12.86 -5.16
C THR A 188 0.24 -13.55 -5.02
N GLY A 189 -0.83 -12.77 -4.73
CA GLY A 189 -2.18 -13.28 -4.54
C GLY A 189 -2.94 -12.52 -3.44
N PRO A 190 -4.03 -13.10 -2.94
CA PRO A 190 -4.77 -12.50 -1.83
C PRO A 190 -3.91 -12.48 -0.57
N GLY A 191 -3.85 -11.31 0.07
CA GLY A 191 -3.30 -11.14 1.41
C GLY A 191 -4.40 -11.34 2.46
N ASN A 192 -4.81 -10.25 3.12
CA ASN A 192 -5.82 -10.30 4.18
C ASN A 192 -7.26 -10.33 3.65
N MET A 193 -7.52 -9.88 2.42
CA MET A 193 -8.86 -9.55 1.94
C MET A 193 -9.87 -10.70 2.02
N LEU A 194 -9.46 -11.94 1.73
CA LEU A 194 -10.36 -13.09 1.80
C LEU A 194 -10.62 -13.52 3.25
N MET A 195 -9.59 -13.46 4.09
CA MET A 195 -9.71 -13.71 5.53
C MET A 195 -10.65 -12.70 6.19
N ASP A 196 -10.49 -11.42 5.87
CA ASP A 196 -11.31 -10.33 6.43
C ASP A 196 -12.76 -10.43 5.94
N ALA A 197 -12.96 -10.70 4.65
CA ALA A 197 -14.29 -10.91 4.09
C ALA A 197 -15.00 -12.12 4.72
N TRP A 198 -14.28 -13.20 5.00
CA TRP A 198 -14.83 -14.40 5.60
C TRP A 198 -15.23 -14.17 7.06
N ILE A 199 -14.35 -13.63 7.90
CA ILE A 199 -14.68 -13.38 9.31
C ILE A 199 -15.77 -12.31 9.44
N TRP A 200 -15.79 -11.31 8.58
CA TRP A 200 -16.88 -10.34 8.54
C TRP A 200 -18.24 -11.03 8.33
N ARG A 201 -18.31 -11.93 7.36
CA ARG A 201 -19.53 -12.66 7.03
C ARG A 201 -19.96 -13.61 8.14
N GLN A 202 -19.01 -14.25 8.82
CA GLN A 202 -19.28 -15.26 9.86
C GLN A 202 -19.53 -14.67 11.24
N LYS A 203 -18.85 -13.58 11.57
CA LYS A 203 -18.81 -13.02 12.94
C LYS A 203 -19.07 -11.50 13.01
N GLY A 204 -19.20 -10.78 11.89
CA GLY A 204 -19.33 -9.33 11.88
C GLY A 204 -18.08 -8.59 12.36
N GLN A 205 -16.92 -9.26 12.39
CA GLN A 205 -15.65 -8.66 12.81
C GLN A 205 -14.85 -8.20 11.58
N PRO A 206 -14.18 -7.05 11.64
CA PRO A 206 -13.46 -6.50 10.49
C PRO A 206 -12.25 -7.35 10.08
N TYR A 207 -11.59 -8.02 11.00
CA TYR A 207 -10.47 -8.93 10.79
C TYR A 207 -10.29 -9.90 11.96
N ASP A 208 -9.53 -10.97 11.76
CA ASP A 208 -9.20 -11.97 12.78
C ASP A 208 -7.99 -11.54 13.60
N LYS A 209 -8.24 -10.82 14.68
CA LYS A 209 -7.18 -10.29 15.54
C LYS A 209 -6.29 -11.41 16.08
N ASP A 210 -4.97 -11.27 15.85
CA ASP A 210 -3.92 -12.21 16.27
C ASP A 210 -4.18 -13.65 15.77
N ALA A 211 -4.90 -13.82 14.65
CA ALA A 211 -5.33 -15.11 14.08
C ALA A 211 -6.03 -16.02 15.07
N ARG A 212 -6.72 -15.46 16.08
CA ARG A 212 -7.31 -16.24 17.18
C ARG A 212 -8.35 -17.23 16.69
N TRP A 213 -9.12 -16.85 15.70
CA TRP A 213 -10.15 -17.74 15.16
C TRP A 213 -9.55 -18.76 14.20
N ALA A 214 -8.68 -18.35 13.28
CA ALA A 214 -7.97 -19.25 12.39
C ALA A 214 -7.19 -20.33 13.14
N SER A 215 -6.57 -19.97 14.28
CA SER A 215 -5.79 -20.90 15.12
C SER A 215 -6.64 -21.99 15.79
N THR A 216 -7.97 -21.84 15.84
CA THR A 216 -8.88 -22.90 16.32
C THR A 216 -9.32 -23.87 15.24
N GLY A 217 -9.03 -23.56 13.97
CA GLY A 217 -9.35 -24.39 12.81
C GLY A 217 -8.19 -25.23 12.33
N SER A 218 -8.49 -26.08 11.37
CA SER A 218 -7.54 -26.94 10.68
C SER A 218 -7.57 -26.66 9.18
N VAL A 219 -6.41 -26.70 8.53
CA VAL A 219 -6.30 -26.48 7.08
C VAL A 219 -6.99 -27.61 6.31
N ILE A 220 -7.94 -27.28 5.46
CA ILE A 220 -8.66 -28.20 4.59
C ILE A 220 -7.85 -28.33 3.30
N ARG A 221 -6.97 -29.33 3.24
CA ARG A 221 -6.06 -29.55 2.10
C ARG A 221 -6.74 -29.62 0.73
N PRO A 222 -7.88 -30.32 0.53
CA PRO A 222 -8.56 -30.33 -0.76
C PRO A 222 -9.06 -28.94 -1.20
N LEU A 223 -9.59 -28.14 -0.28
CA LEU A 223 -10.01 -26.77 -0.55
C LEU A 223 -8.81 -25.88 -0.92
N LEU A 224 -7.70 -25.97 -0.18
CA LEU A 224 -6.48 -25.26 -0.46
C LEU A 224 -5.95 -25.59 -1.88
N GLN A 225 -5.88 -26.86 -2.23
CA GLN A 225 -5.44 -27.30 -3.55
C GLN A 225 -6.34 -26.77 -4.66
N GLN A 226 -7.66 -26.81 -4.48
CA GLN A 226 -8.59 -26.22 -5.44
C GLN A 226 -8.37 -24.72 -5.60
N MET A 227 -8.22 -23.96 -4.51
CA MET A 227 -7.94 -22.52 -4.57
C MET A 227 -6.63 -22.21 -5.28
N LEU A 228 -5.55 -22.95 -4.99
CA LEU A 228 -4.24 -22.80 -5.64
C LEU A 228 -4.25 -23.23 -7.12
N SER A 229 -5.20 -24.05 -7.56
CA SER A 229 -5.37 -24.43 -8.97
C SER A 229 -5.97 -23.31 -9.83
N ASP A 230 -6.37 -22.19 -9.25
CA ASP A 230 -6.86 -21.03 -10.00
C ASP A 230 -5.78 -20.56 -10.99
N PRO A 231 -6.12 -20.39 -12.28
CA PRO A 231 -5.14 -20.03 -13.33
C PRO A 231 -4.36 -18.75 -13.05
N TRP A 232 -4.87 -17.88 -12.20
CA TRP A 232 -4.17 -16.65 -11.85
C TRP A 232 -2.84 -16.93 -11.14
N PHE A 233 -2.77 -17.94 -10.26
CA PHE A 233 -1.52 -18.26 -9.55
C PHE A 233 -0.41 -18.74 -10.48
N ALA A 234 -0.78 -19.43 -11.55
CA ALA A 234 0.17 -19.93 -12.57
C ALA A 234 0.68 -18.86 -13.55
N ARG A 235 0.13 -17.63 -13.51
CA ARG A 235 0.60 -16.54 -14.39
C ARG A 235 2.06 -16.20 -14.09
N PRO A 236 2.89 -15.97 -15.13
CA PRO A 236 4.26 -15.51 -14.92
C PRO A 236 4.28 -14.09 -14.38
N ALA A 237 5.33 -13.75 -13.61
CA ALA A 237 5.62 -12.39 -13.21
C ALA A 237 6.19 -11.58 -14.41
N PRO A 238 5.91 -10.24 -14.50
CA PRO A 238 5.12 -9.46 -13.55
C PRO A 238 3.61 -9.69 -13.71
N LYS A 239 2.90 -9.75 -12.60
CA LYS A 239 1.45 -9.93 -12.56
C LYS A 239 0.82 -9.05 -11.48
N SER A 240 -0.40 -8.62 -11.71
CA SER A 240 -1.18 -7.83 -10.76
C SER A 240 -2.60 -8.38 -10.61
N THR A 241 -3.23 -8.08 -9.49
CA THR A 241 -4.61 -8.46 -9.17
C THR A 241 -5.21 -7.49 -8.16
N GLY A 242 -6.51 -7.59 -7.92
CA GLY A 242 -7.22 -6.77 -6.97
C GLY A 242 -8.53 -7.38 -6.51
N ARG A 243 -9.36 -6.54 -5.89
CA ARG A 243 -10.70 -6.94 -5.40
C ARG A 243 -11.66 -7.31 -6.54
N GLU A 244 -11.39 -6.87 -7.76
CA GLU A 244 -12.14 -7.25 -8.95
C GLU A 244 -12.02 -8.75 -9.25
N TYR A 245 -10.90 -9.37 -8.89
CA TYR A 245 -10.64 -10.80 -9.11
C TYR A 245 -10.84 -11.61 -7.83
N PHE A 246 -10.02 -11.37 -6.78
CA PHE A 246 -10.15 -12.04 -5.50
C PHE A 246 -11.14 -11.27 -4.62
N ASN A 247 -12.32 -11.84 -4.40
CA ASN A 247 -13.39 -11.27 -3.59
C ASN A 247 -14.23 -12.37 -2.95
N TYR A 248 -15.22 -11.97 -2.17
CA TYR A 248 -16.10 -12.94 -1.50
C TYR A 248 -16.82 -13.86 -2.50
N GLY A 249 -17.25 -13.36 -3.66
CA GLY A 249 -17.87 -14.17 -4.71
C GLY A 249 -16.93 -15.22 -5.30
N TRP A 250 -15.63 -14.89 -5.43
CA TRP A 250 -14.60 -15.88 -5.79
C TRP A 250 -14.52 -16.98 -4.72
N LEU A 251 -14.49 -16.60 -3.45
CA LEU A 251 -14.46 -17.56 -2.33
C LEU A 251 -15.70 -18.44 -2.30
N GLU A 252 -16.89 -17.86 -2.47
CA GLU A 252 -18.16 -18.63 -2.52
C GLU A 252 -18.12 -19.71 -3.61
N ARG A 253 -17.59 -19.41 -4.79
CA ARG A 253 -17.43 -20.40 -5.87
C ARG A 253 -16.51 -21.54 -5.46
N GLN A 254 -15.43 -21.26 -4.73
CA GLN A 254 -14.52 -22.30 -4.22
C GLN A 254 -15.23 -23.19 -3.17
N LEU A 255 -15.96 -22.58 -2.26
CA LEU A 255 -16.67 -23.25 -1.17
C LEU A 255 -17.87 -24.08 -1.65
N ALA A 256 -18.46 -23.75 -2.80
CA ALA A 256 -19.62 -24.47 -3.35
C ALA A 256 -19.39 -25.98 -3.53
N HIS A 257 -18.13 -26.39 -3.70
CA HIS A 257 -17.75 -27.80 -3.83
C HIS A 257 -17.52 -28.52 -2.48
N PHE A 258 -17.59 -27.80 -1.36
CA PHE A 258 -17.28 -28.31 -0.01
C PHE A 258 -18.38 -27.90 0.98
N PRO A 259 -19.55 -28.54 0.95
CA PRO A 259 -20.64 -28.20 1.88
C PRO A 259 -20.31 -28.60 3.33
N GLY A 260 -20.78 -27.81 4.29
CA GLY A 260 -20.73 -28.16 5.72
C GLY A 260 -19.37 -27.92 6.39
N LEU A 261 -18.49 -27.13 5.82
CA LEU A 261 -17.19 -26.80 6.42
C LEU A 261 -17.35 -25.93 7.67
N SER A 262 -16.48 -26.14 8.66
CA SER A 262 -16.36 -25.25 9.82
C SER A 262 -15.83 -23.88 9.37
N GLY A 263 -16.40 -22.80 9.92
CA GLY A 263 -15.94 -21.45 9.60
C GLY A 263 -14.48 -21.19 10.01
N SER A 264 -14.02 -21.76 11.13
CA SER A 264 -12.63 -21.65 11.56
C SER A 264 -11.66 -22.42 10.66
N ASP A 265 -12.09 -23.59 10.13
CA ASP A 265 -11.25 -24.35 9.20
C ASP A 265 -11.09 -23.64 7.87
N VAL A 266 -12.16 -22.98 7.38
CA VAL A 266 -12.06 -22.11 6.20
C VAL A 266 -11.12 -20.93 6.46
N GLN A 267 -11.22 -20.28 7.63
CA GLN A 267 -10.33 -19.18 8.00
C GLN A 267 -8.86 -19.62 8.06
N ALA A 268 -8.58 -20.78 8.66
CA ALA A 268 -7.25 -21.38 8.69
C ALA A 268 -6.72 -21.70 7.28
N THR A 269 -7.61 -22.21 6.41
CA THR A 269 -7.26 -22.53 5.02
C THR A 269 -6.96 -21.27 4.20
N LEU A 270 -7.65 -20.16 4.44
CA LEU A 270 -7.38 -18.87 3.79
C LEU A 270 -6.03 -18.28 4.24
N ALA A 271 -5.70 -18.40 5.54
CA ALA A 271 -4.39 -18.01 6.04
C ALA A 271 -3.25 -18.84 5.41
N GLU A 272 -3.47 -20.14 5.25
CA GLU A 272 -2.52 -21.04 4.57
C GLU A 272 -2.41 -20.71 3.08
N LEU A 273 -3.51 -20.38 2.39
CA LEU A 273 -3.50 -19.93 0.99
C LEU A 273 -2.59 -18.70 0.81
N THR A 274 -2.74 -17.70 1.69
CA THR A 274 -1.89 -16.51 1.68
C THR A 274 -0.42 -16.88 1.87
N ALA A 275 -0.10 -17.70 2.87
CA ALA A 275 1.29 -18.09 3.15
C ALA A 275 1.92 -18.91 2.00
N VAL A 276 1.19 -19.88 1.45
CA VAL A 276 1.68 -20.76 0.38
C VAL A 276 1.87 -19.96 -0.91
N SER A 277 0.90 -19.16 -1.32
CA SER A 277 1.01 -18.36 -2.55
C SER A 277 2.19 -17.38 -2.52
N ILE A 278 2.47 -16.80 -1.35
CA ILE A 278 3.65 -15.94 -1.14
C ILE A 278 4.95 -16.77 -1.22
N ALA A 279 5.02 -17.86 -0.45
CA ALA A 279 6.23 -18.68 -0.38
C ALA A 279 6.63 -19.25 -1.74
N GLU A 280 5.67 -19.71 -2.54
CA GLU A 280 5.91 -20.16 -3.91
C GLU A 280 6.52 -19.06 -4.77
N GLN A 281 6.02 -17.82 -4.70
CA GLN A 281 6.57 -16.72 -5.49
C GLN A 281 7.98 -16.29 -5.01
N VAL A 282 8.25 -16.36 -3.72
CA VAL A 282 9.60 -16.13 -3.17
C VAL A 282 10.58 -17.16 -3.74
N LEU A 283 10.22 -18.44 -3.73
CA LEU A 283 11.08 -19.53 -4.23
C LEU A 283 11.24 -19.48 -5.77
N LEU A 284 10.16 -19.25 -6.51
CA LEU A 284 10.19 -19.11 -7.98
C LEU A 284 11.03 -17.90 -8.43
N SER A 285 11.17 -16.88 -7.59
CA SER A 285 12.03 -15.72 -7.87
C SER A 285 13.52 -15.98 -7.56
N GLY A 286 13.87 -17.20 -7.13
CA GLY A 286 15.23 -17.62 -6.79
C GLY A 286 15.60 -17.41 -5.32
N GLY A 287 14.63 -17.18 -4.43
CA GLY A 287 14.84 -17.01 -2.98
C GLY A 287 15.61 -15.74 -2.64
N CYS A 288 15.82 -15.53 -1.35
CA CYS A 288 16.57 -14.41 -0.78
C CYS A 288 17.22 -14.85 0.53
N GLU A 289 18.14 -14.06 1.06
CA GLU A 289 18.69 -14.26 2.41
C GLU A 289 17.69 -13.73 3.46
N ARG A 290 17.00 -12.60 3.15
CA ARG A 290 16.05 -11.98 4.07
C ARG A 290 14.75 -11.57 3.38
N LEU A 291 13.61 -11.96 3.97
CA LEU A 291 12.26 -11.53 3.60
C LEU A 291 11.74 -10.58 4.67
N LEU A 292 11.61 -9.30 4.31
CA LEU A 292 11.12 -8.24 5.20
C LEU A 292 9.63 -8.02 4.95
N VAL A 293 8.80 -8.30 5.96
CA VAL A 293 7.34 -8.22 5.86
C VAL A 293 6.85 -6.90 6.41
N CYS A 294 5.98 -6.21 5.65
CA CYS A 294 5.25 -5.01 6.05
C CYS A 294 3.75 -5.16 5.76
N GLY A 295 2.97 -4.14 6.13
CA GLY A 295 1.52 -4.15 6.04
C GLY A 295 0.83 -4.94 7.15
N GLY A 296 -0.49 -4.81 7.25
CA GLY A 296 -1.28 -5.36 8.35
C GLY A 296 -1.17 -6.88 8.52
N GLY A 297 -0.89 -7.62 7.43
CA GLY A 297 -0.72 -9.08 7.47
C GLY A 297 0.59 -9.52 8.18
N GLY A 298 1.59 -8.65 8.30
CA GLY A 298 2.78 -8.90 9.10
C GLY A 298 2.49 -9.06 10.59
N ARG A 299 1.33 -8.61 11.04
CA ARG A 299 0.84 -8.79 12.42
C ARG A 299 0.06 -10.10 12.63
N ASN A 300 -0.17 -10.87 11.57
CA ASN A 300 -0.85 -12.16 11.68
C ASN A 300 0.17 -13.25 12.06
N PRO A 301 0.19 -13.73 13.31
CA PRO A 301 1.22 -14.65 13.79
C PRO A 301 1.14 -16.02 13.08
N LEU A 302 -0.05 -16.43 12.64
CA LEU A 302 -0.21 -17.69 11.92
C LEU A 302 0.42 -17.62 10.52
N VAL A 303 0.18 -16.54 9.77
CA VAL A 303 0.77 -16.33 8.44
C VAL A 303 2.29 -16.21 8.56
N MET A 304 2.80 -15.44 9.53
CA MET A 304 4.25 -15.27 9.74
C MET A 304 4.93 -16.60 10.10
N ALA A 305 4.36 -17.37 11.01
CA ALA A 305 4.90 -18.70 11.37
C ALA A 305 4.87 -19.67 10.18
N ARG A 306 3.82 -19.61 9.34
CA ARG A 306 3.74 -20.45 8.15
C ARG A 306 4.76 -20.03 7.09
N LEU A 307 4.97 -18.75 6.86
CA LEU A 307 6.01 -18.26 5.95
C LEU A 307 7.40 -18.74 6.39
N ALA A 308 7.74 -18.59 7.67
CA ALA A 308 9.02 -19.08 8.20
C ALA A 308 9.18 -20.60 8.02
N SER A 309 8.12 -21.37 8.20
CA SER A 309 8.12 -22.83 8.01
C SER A 309 8.24 -23.24 6.54
N LEU A 310 7.63 -22.49 5.61
CA LEU A 310 7.62 -22.78 4.17
C LEU A 310 8.90 -22.31 3.46
N LEU A 311 9.68 -21.44 4.10
CA LEU A 311 10.89 -20.81 3.55
C LEU A 311 12.14 -21.15 4.40
N PRO A 312 12.49 -22.46 4.54
CA PRO A 312 13.65 -22.84 5.33
C PRO A 312 14.92 -22.24 4.73
N GLY A 313 15.75 -21.64 5.59
CA GLY A 313 17.00 -20.98 5.19
C GLY A 313 16.83 -19.52 4.74
N ILE A 314 15.62 -18.98 4.75
CA ILE A 314 15.34 -17.54 4.55
C ILE A 314 15.00 -16.93 5.92
N GLU A 315 15.65 -15.84 6.27
CA GLU A 315 15.29 -15.06 7.46
C GLU A 315 14.00 -14.28 7.19
N VAL A 316 12.89 -14.73 7.78
CA VAL A 316 11.59 -14.06 7.69
C VAL A 316 11.40 -13.17 8.91
N GLY A 317 11.37 -11.86 8.73
CA GLY A 317 11.18 -10.88 9.79
C GLY A 317 10.27 -9.73 9.32
N THR A 318 9.98 -8.79 10.21
CA THR A 318 9.22 -7.59 9.88
C THR A 318 10.12 -6.42 9.52
N THR A 319 9.59 -5.43 8.81
CA THR A 319 10.31 -4.17 8.57
C THR A 319 10.51 -3.37 9.86
N ASP A 320 9.69 -3.61 10.90
CA ASP A 320 9.85 -3.01 12.23
C ASP A 320 11.20 -3.40 12.85
N GLU A 321 11.67 -4.63 12.64
CA GLU A 321 12.98 -5.10 13.08
C GLU A 321 14.15 -4.37 12.38
N ALA A 322 13.87 -3.84 11.18
CA ALA A 322 14.78 -2.96 10.45
C ALA A 322 14.60 -1.47 10.80
N GLY A 323 13.79 -1.16 11.81
CA GLY A 323 13.53 0.21 12.29
C GLY A 323 12.52 0.98 11.46
N ILE A 324 11.69 0.30 10.65
CA ILE A 324 10.71 0.92 9.77
C ILE A 324 9.34 0.31 10.06
N SER A 325 8.41 1.13 10.55
CA SER A 325 7.04 0.69 10.82
C SER A 325 6.40 0.10 9.56
N GLY A 326 5.97 -1.15 9.65
CA GLY A 326 5.31 -1.83 8.55
C GLY A 326 3.97 -1.23 8.17
N ASP A 327 3.26 -0.63 9.13
CA ASP A 327 1.98 0.04 8.87
C ASP A 327 2.16 1.40 8.20
N ASP A 328 3.26 2.09 8.51
CA ASP A 328 3.53 3.44 8.03
C ASP A 328 4.29 3.46 6.70
N MET A 329 4.67 2.29 6.18
CA MET A 329 5.54 2.13 5.00
C MET A 329 5.04 2.90 3.79
N GLU A 330 3.75 2.83 3.47
CA GLU A 330 3.19 3.52 2.31
C GLU A 330 3.18 5.04 2.52
N ALA A 331 2.74 5.52 3.70
CA ALA A 331 2.75 6.94 3.99
C ALA A 331 4.18 7.52 4.00
N LEU A 332 5.15 6.77 4.55
CA LEU A 332 6.56 7.12 4.53
C LEU A 332 7.10 7.20 3.09
N ALA A 333 6.68 6.28 2.21
CA ALA A 333 7.04 6.32 0.80
C ALA A 333 6.56 7.61 0.11
N PHE A 334 5.38 8.13 0.46
CA PHE A 334 4.90 9.40 -0.11
C PHE A 334 5.62 10.63 0.47
N ALA A 335 6.08 10.59 1.72
CA ALA A 335 6.99 11.61 2.24
C ALA A 335 8.32 11.61 1.44
N TRP A 336 8.88 10.44 1.18
CA TRP A 336 10.08 10.28 0.37
C TRP A 336 9.88 10.72 -1.09
N LEU A 337 8.76 10.37 -1.71
CA LEU A 337 8.43 10.82 -3.08
C LEU A 337 8.31 12.34 -3.16
N ALA A 338 7.73 12.99 -2.14
CA ALA A 338 7.69 14.46 -2.08
C ALA A 338 9.11 15.05 -2.01
N TRP A 339 9.99 14.47 -1.21
CA TRP A 339 11.40 14.85 -1.17
C TRP A 339 12.07 14.68 -2.55
N ARG A 340 11.86 13.53 -3.23
CA ARG A 340 12.36 13.28 -4.58
C ARG A 340 11.92 14.36 -5.55
N THR A 341 10.64 14.71 -5.52
CA THR A 341 10.05 15.73 -6.39
C THR A 341 10.65 17.10 -6.15
N VAL A 342 10.74 17.54 -4.88
CA VAL A 342 11.34 18.83 -4.50
C VAL A 342 12.82 18.89 -4.84
N ALA A 343 13.52 17.77 -4.78
CA ALA A 343 14.93 17.64 -5.15
C ALA A 343 15.16 17.48 -6.66
N GLY A 344 14.11 17.36 -7.47
CA GLY A 344 14.22 17.13 -8.91
C GLY A 344 14.74 15.74 -9.28
N LEU A 345 14.54 14.74 -8.41
CA LEU A 345 15.04 13.39 -8.57
C LEU A 345 13.92 12.43 -9.04
N PRO A 346 14.22 11.42 -9.86
CA PRO A 346 13.23 10.44 -10.28
C PRO A 346 12.60 9.68 -9.10
N GLY A 347 11.28 9.43 -9.17
CA GLY A 347 10.51 8.74 -8.16
C GLY A 347 9.98 7.36 -8.59
N ASN A 348 10.09 6.99 -9.88
CA ASN A 348 9.67 5.71 -10.42
C ASN A 348 10.86 4.79 -10.75
N LEU A 349 10.54 3.51 -10.94
CA LEU A 349 11.43 2.50 -11.50
C LEU A 349 10.80 1.92 -12.77
N PRO A 350 11.33 2.23 -13.97
CA PRO A 350 10.83 1.68 -15.23
C PRO A 350 10.78 0.15 -15.26
N SER A 351 11.72 -0.51 -14.60
CA SER A 351 11.74 -1.98 -14.47
C SER A 351 10.54 -2.57 -13.71
N VAL A 352 9.82 -1.73 -12.97
CA VAL A 352 8.64 -2.11 -12.17
C VAL A 352 7.36 -1.64 -12.83
N THR A 353 7.31 -0.36 -13.24
CA THR A 353 6.09 0.25 -13.78
C THR A 353 5.92 0.09 -15.28
N GLY A 354 7.00 -0.23 -16.00
CA GLY A 354 7.01 -0.29 -17.46
C GLY A 354 7.13 1.07 -18.15
N ALA A 355 7.34 2.16 -17.41
CA ALA A 355 7.58 3.48 -18.00
C ALA A 355 8.83 3.46 -18.88
N SER A 356 8.86 4.30 -19.93
CA SER A 356 9.97 4.37 -20.88
C SER A 356 11.28 4.93 -20.29
N GLN A 357 11.18 5.65 -19.17
CA GLN A 357 12.35 6.25 -18.50
C GLN A 357 12.06 6.60 -17.03
N PRO A 358 13.12 6.76 -16.20
CA PRO A 358 13.00 7.36 -14.88
C PRO A 358 12.49 8.81 -14.98
N SER A 359 11.61 9.22 -14.09
CA SER A 359 11.03 10.58 -14.11
C SER A 359 10.75 11.10 -12.70
N VAL A 360 10.87 12.43 -12.57
CA VAL A 360 10.35 13.13 -11.40
C VAL A 360 8.83 12.99 -11.41
N LEU A 361 8.30 12.43 -10.34
CA LEU A 361 6.86 12.21 -10.18
C LEU A 361 6.23 13.34 -9.35
N GLY A 362 4.91 13.50 -9.52
CA GLY A 362 4.13 14.46 -8.75
C GLY A 362 4.11 15.87 -9.35
N ALA A 363 3.09 16.61 -8.90
CA ALA A 363 2.91 18.03 -9.16
C ALA A 363 3.04 18.80 -7.84
N ILE A 364 3.68 19.98 -7.89
CA ILE A 364 3.90 20.83 -6.72
C ILE A 364 2.77 21.85 -6.63
N PHE A 365 2.08 21.88 -5.50
CA PHE A 365 1.11 22.90 -5.11
C PHE A 365 1.78 23.80 -4.07
N PRO A 366 2.29 24.97 -4.44
CA PRO A 366 3.11 25.77 -3.54
C PRO A 366 2.27 26.45 -2.47
N ALA A 367 2.82 26.50 -1.26
CA ALA A 367 2.31 27.43 -0.24
C ALA A 367 2.56 28.88 -0.67
N ASN A 368 1.67 29.78 -0.31
CA ASN A 368 1.90 31.20 -0.57
C ASN A 368 3.19 31.67 0.11
N PRO A 369 4.01 32.52 -0.58
CA PRO A 369 5.11 33.17 0.06
C PRO A 369 4.55 33.99 1.23
N ARG A 370 5.12 33.80 2.42
CA ARG A 370 4.71 34.62 3.56
C ARG A 370 5.14 36.06 3.30
N HIS A 371 4.20 36.97 3.28
CA HIS A 371 4.52 38.35 3.49
C HIS A 371 5.09 38.42 4.92
N ASN A 372 6.40 38.72 5.03
CA ASN A 372 6.95 39.18 6.29
C ASN A 372 6.09 40.40 6.70
N GLN A 373 5.21 40.21 7.66
CA GLN A 373 4.66 41.38 8.35
C GLN A 373 5.83 41.96 9.13
N THR A 374 6.41 42.98 8.52
CA THR A 374 7.37 43.89 9.15
C THR A 374 6.70 44.60 10.31
#